data_eae7f459589152bbba2408270ca72911
#
_entry.id   eae7f459589152bbba2408270ca72911
#
_cell.length_a   1.000
_cell.length_b   1.000
_cell.length_c   1.000
_cell.angle_alpha   90.00
_cell.angle_beta   90.00
_cell.angle_gamma   90.00
#
_symmetry.space_group_name_H-M   'P 1'
#
loop_
_entity.id
_entity.type
_entity.pdbx_description
1 polymer ?
#
loop_
_entity_poly.entity_id
_entity_poly.type
_entity_poly.pdbx_seq_one_letter_code
_entity_poly.pdbx_strand_id
1 'polypeptide(L)'
;MAYNFLELVNSVARRLNETELTSSNFSTATGFYSQIKDAVNASIRDVNLYHEYWPYNHNSETITLTAGTTRYPLPADAKFIDFNNFRVERDADLEVGSAYRLEQLTYNEYVDTYIDQENETDTSKGAIPTKIFKTLDNSFGVVPMPDKSYNITYEYFNFPVDLNLYTDAPTIPERFKFVITDGAMYHAYMFRDNMEMGQIAFKKFEDGIKNMRKLLVNENIYLRAT
;
A
#
# COMPACT_ATOMS: atom_id res chain seq x y z
N MET A 1 18.06 18.34 8.56
CA MET A 1 17.56 18.76 7.24
C MET A 1 16.14 18.27 7.11
N ALA A 2 15.29 19.02 6.41
CA ALA A 2 13.91 18.57 6.21
C ALA A 2 13.89 17.30 5.34
N TYR A 3 13.11 16.29 5.73
CA TYR A 3 12.88 15.11 4.93
C TYR A 3 11.62 15.31 4.08
N ASN A 4 11.78 15.96 2.93
CA ASN A 4 10.71 16.30 2.01
C ASN A 4 11.15 16.17 0.55
N PHE A 5 10.21 16.36 -0.38
CA PHE A 5 10.45 16.21 -1.81
C PHE A 5 11.54 17.16 -2.32
N LEU A 6 11.54 18.42 -1.88
CA LEU A 6 12.56 19.39 -2.25
C LEU A 6 13.97 18.91 -1.88
N GLU A 7 14.16 18.43 -0.65
CA GLU A 7 15.46 17.95 -0.19
C GLU A 7 15.91 16.68 -0.91
N LEU A 8 14.98 15.77 -1.23
CA LEU A 8 15.29 14.59 -2.04
C LEU A 8 15.77 14.97 -3.44
N VAL A 9 15.05 15.87 -4.12
CA VAL A 9 15.43 16.38 -5.44
C VAL A 9 16.78 17.11 -5.38
N ASN A 10 17.00 17.95 -4.37
CA ASN A 10 18.27 18.65 -4.20
C ASN A 10 19.42 17.69 -3.85
N SER A 11 19.17 16.62 -3.14
CA SER A 11 20.18 15.59 -2.87
C SER A 11 20.66 14.89 -4.14
N VAL A 12 19.75 14.66 -5.10
CA VAL A 12 20.10 14.15 -6.44
C VAL A 12 20.82 15.20 -7.25
N ALA A 13 20.31 16.45 -7.28
CA ALA A 13 20.92 17.57 -8.01
C ALA A 13 22.38 17.81 -7.58
N ARG A 14 22.66 17.86 -6.26
CA ARG A 14 24.02 17.99 -5.72
C ARG A 14 24.97 16.89 -6.22
N ARG A 15 24.51 15.63 -6.24
CA ARG A 15 25.32 14.50 -6.72
C ARG A 15 25.60 14.56 -8.23
N LEU A 16 24.73 15.25 -8.98
CA LEU A 16 24.89 15.47 -10.42
C LEU A 16 25.57 16.80 -10.76
N ASN A 17 26.07 17.51 -9.75
CA ASN A 17 26.69 18.85 -9.87
C ASN A 17 25.77 19.89 -10.51
N GLU A 18 24.46 19.82 -10.18
CA GLU A 18 23.46 20.78 -10.60
C GLU A 18 23.11 21.76 -9.48
N THR A 19 22.58 22.92 -9.84
CA THR A 19 22.14 23.93 -8.87
C THR A 19 20.92 23.44 -8.10
N GLU A 20 20.87 23.73 -6.80
CA GLU A 20 19.72 23.35 -5.97
C GLU A 20 18.48 24.20 -6.27
N LEU A 21 17.32 23.58 -6.18
CA LEU A 21 16.03 24.25 -6.23
C LEU A 21 15.69 24.89 -4.88
N THR A 22 14.91 25.96 -4.93
CA THR A 22 14.31 26.62 -3.76
C THR A 22 12.81 26.35 -3.72
N SER A 23 12.16 26.58 -2.59
CA SER A 23 10.70 26.46 -2.47
C SER A 23 9.94 27.32 -3.48
N SER A 24 10.52 28.48 -3.87
CA SER A 24 9.88 29.40 -4.81
C SER A 24 9.93 28.96 -6.27
N ASN A 25 10.98 28.25 -6.68
CA ASN A 25 11.14 27.80 -8.07
C ASN A 25 10.85 26.31 -8.28
N PHE A 26 10.57 25.56 -7.21
CA PHE A 26 10.34 24.11 -7.30
C PHE A 26 9.19 23.74 -8.25
N SER A 27 8.04 24.41 -8.13
CA SER A 27 6.84 24.11 -8.94
C SER A 27 7.00 24.45 -10.41
N THR A 28 7.80 25.47 -10.71
CA THR A 28 8.04 25.99 -12.07
C THR A 28 9.27 25.40 -12.75
N ALA A 29 10.08 24.64 -12.02
CA ALA A 29 11.29 24.03 -12.55
C ALA A 29 10.95 23.00 -13.63
N THR A 30 11.56 23.17 -14.81
CA THR A 30 11.33 22.36 -16.02
C THR A 30 12.63 21.69 -16.51
N GLY A 31 12.56 20.98 -17.61
CA GLY A 31 13.70 20.31 -18.20
C GLY A 31 14.29 19.23 -17.31
N PHE A 32 15.60 19.28 -17.07
CA PHE A 32 16.28 18.25 -16.30
C PHE A 32 15.77 18.14 -14.84
N TYR A 33 15.33 19.22 -14.24
CA TYR A 33 14.75 19.19 -12.89
C TYR A 33 13.40 18.46 -12.84
N SER A 34 12.60 18.55 -13.89
CA SER A 34 11.40 17.71 -14.01
C SER A 34 11.78 16.24 -14.02
N GLN A 35 12.82 15.88 -14.78
CA GLN A 35 13.31 14.48 -14.80
C GLN A 35 13.83 14.01 -13.44
N ILE A 36 14.49 14.87 -12.67
CA ILE A 36 14.91 14.51 -11.31
C ILE A 36 13.70 14.28 -10.39
N LYS A 37 12.65 15.11 -10.49
CA LYS A 37 11.41 14.91 -9.73
C LYS A 37 10.76 13.58 -10.07
N ASP A 38 10.66 13.27 -11.37
CA ASP A 38 10.10 12.01 -11.86
C ASP A 38 10.97 10.83 -11.41
N ALA A 39 12.30 10.97 -11.43
CA ALA A 39 13.25 9.96 -10.96
C ALA A 39 13.09 9.67 -9.46
N VAL A 40 12.85 10.68 -8.62
CA VAL A 40 12.59 10.50 -7.18
C VAL A 40 11.28 9.73 -6.97
N ASN A 41 10.21 10.10 -7.66
CA ASN A 41 8.92 9.40 -7.57
C ASN A 41 9.03 7.96 -8.12
N ALA A 42 9.75 7.75 -9.23
CA ALA A 42 10.03 6.42 -9.77
C ALA A 42 10.77 5.55 -8.75
N SER A 43 11.81 6.09 -8.12
CA SER A 43 12.55 5.38 -7.07
C SER A 43 11.67 5.00 -5.87
N ILE A 44 10.78 5.89 -5.42
CA ILE A 44 9.82 5.58 -4.34
C ILE A 44 8.88 4.46 -4.76
N ARG A 45 8.37 4.48 -6.00
CA ARG A 45 7.54 3.38 -6.54
C ARG A 45 8.31 2.07 -6.60
N ASP A 46 9.56 2.08 -7.09
CA ASP A 46 10.39 0.88 -7.18
C ASP A 46 10.65 0.25 -5.81
N VAL A 47 10.98 1.05 -4.78
CA VAL A 47 11.12 0.57 -3.40
C VAL A 47 9.83 -0.10 -2.92
N ASN A 48 8.68 0.52 -3.21
CA ASN A 48 7.40 -0.02 -2.77
C ASN A 48 6.98 -1.27 -3.55
N LEU A 49 7.35 -1.39 -4.82
CA LEU A 49 7.10 -2.59 -5.63
C LEU A 49 7.98 -3.78 -5.22
N TYR A 50 9.16 -3.52 -4.66
CA TYR A 50 10.11 -4.57 -4.32
C TYR A 50 9.61 -5.54 -3.25
N HIS A 51 8.76 -5.06 -2.32
CA HIS A 51 8.20 -5.88 -1.25
C HIS A 51 6.75 -5.52 -0.96
N GLU A 52 5.91 -6.52 -0.75
CA GLU A 52 4.46 -6.34 -0.55
C GLU A 52 4.13 -5.75 0.83
N TYR A 53 4.86 -6.15 1.86
CA TYR A 53 4.57 -5.91 3.28
C TYR A 53 5.50 -4.89 3.92
N TRP A 54 5.60 -3.69 3.36
CA TRP A 54 6.35 -2.63 4.02
C TRP A 54 5.58 -2.08 5.22
N PRO A 55 6.12 -2.17 6.46
CA PRO A 55 5.38 -1.77 7.66
C PRO A 55 4.93 -0.30 7.68
N TYR A 56 5.65 0.58 6.99
CA TYR A 56 5.30 2.00 6.89
C TYR A 56 4.14 2.30 5.94
N ASN A 57 3.68 1.31 5.18
CA ASN A 57 2.49 1.39 4.32
C ASN A 57 1.28 0.65 4.91
N HIS A 58 1.41 0.15 6.13
CA HIS A 58 0.33 -0.55 6.82
C HIS A 58 -0.79 0.41 7.22
N ASN A 59 -2.01 0.04 6.91
CA ASN A 59 -3.22 0.74 7.27
C ASN A 59 -4.26 -0.23 7.84
N SER A 60 -5.17 0.29 8.64
CA SER A 60 -6.35 -0.42 9.13
C SER A 60 -7.60 0.36 8.74
N GLU A 61 -8.61 -0.32 8.25
CA GLU A 61 -9.89 0.27 7.88
C GLU A 61 -11.04 -0.46 8.55
N THR A 62 -12.05 0.30 8.93
CA THR A 62 -13.30 -0.22 9.46
C THR A 62 -14.44 0.26 8.57
N ILE A 63 -15.18 -0.67 8.01
CA ILE A 63 -16.36 -0.40 7.20
C ILE A 63 -17.61 -0.92 7.90
N THR A 64 -18.74 -0.23 7.69
CA THR A 64 -20.04 -0.66 8.19
C THR A 64 -20.78 -1.40 7.08
N LEU A 65 -21.10 -2.67 7.33
CA LEU A 65 -21.95 -3.47 6.46
C LEU A 65 -23.41 -2.97 6.53
N THR A 66 -24.10 -3.11 5.43
CA THR A 66 -25.55 -2.78 5.33
C THR A 66 -26.34 -4.07 5.17
N ALA A 67 -27.48 -4.17 5.87
CA ALA A 67 -28.38 -5.31 5.74
C ALA A 67 -28.76 -5.55 4.26
N GLY A 68 -28.73 -6.78 3.83
CA GLY A 68 -29.04 -7.18 2.45
C GLY A 68 -27.93 -6.96 1.43
N THR A 69 -26.79 -6.38 1.80
CA THR A 69 -25.66 -6.13 0.88
C THR A 69 -24.57 -7.16 1.11
N THR A 70 -24.18 -7.86 0.06
CA THR A 70 -23.17 -8.94 0.12
C THR A 70 -21.80 -8.52 -0.35
N ARG A 71 -21.69 -7.46 -1.18
CA ARG A 71 -20.41 -7.02 -1.78
C ARG A 71 -20.06 -5.59 -1.40
N TYR A 72 -18.78 -5.36 -1.13
CA TYR A 72 -18.23 -4.08 -0.67
C TYR A 72 -16.94 -3.75 -1.41
N PRO A 73 -16.72 -2.48 -1.81
CA PRO A 73 -15.49 -2.09 -2.48
C PRO A 73 -14.30 -2.16 -1.53
N LEU A 74 -13.13 -2.50 -2.07
CA LEU A 74 -11.85 -2.37 -1.38
C LEU A 74 -11.26 -0.98 -1.61
N PRO A 75 -10.36 -0.49 -0.75
CA PRO A 75 -9.67 0.77 -0.95
C PRO A 75 -8.96 0.80 -2.31
N ALA A 76 -9.10 1.90 -3.04
CA ALA A 76 -8.51 2.04 -4.37
C ALA A 76 -6.96 2.09 -4.33
N ASP A 77 -6.41 2.51 -3.20
CA ASP A 77 -4.97 2.59 -2.95
C ASP A 77 -4.39 1.30 -2.35
N ALA A 78 -5.22 0.28 -2.11
CA ALA A 78 -4.76 -0.99 -1.57
C ALA A 78 -3.83 -1.71 -2.56
N LYS A 79 -2.62 -1.97 -2.11
CA LYS A 79 -1.62 -2.78 -2.81
C LYS A 79 -1.80 -4.26 -2.49
N PHE A 80 -1.89 -4.56 -1.21
CA PHE A 80 -2.04 -5.91 -0.70
C PHE A 80 -3.01 -5.93 0.47
N ILE A 81 -3.93 -6.89 0.46
CA ILE A 81 -4.91 -7.11 1.52
C ILE A 81 -4.83 -8.57 1.94
N ASP A 82 -4.60 -8.80 3.22
CA ASP A 82 -4.66 -10.16 3.78
C ASP A 82 -6.09 -10.48 4.21
N PHE A 83 -6.76 -11.29 3.42
CA PHE A 83 -8.14 -11.75 3.70
C PHE A 83 -8.26 -12.56 5.00
N ASN A 84 -7.14 -12.99 5.57
CA ASN A 84 -7.14 -13.66 6.86
C ASN A 84 -7.27 -12.70 8.05
N ASN A 85 -7.16 -11.40 7.84
CA ASN A 85 -7.23 -10.39 8.91
C ASN A 85 -8.61 -9.77 9.11
N PHE A 86 -9.59 -10.12 8.27
CA PHE A 86 -10.94 -9.59 8.39
C PHE A 86 -11.64 -10.08 9.65
N ARG A 87 -12.13 -9.12 10.44
CA ARG A 87 -12.82 -9.36 11.70
C ARG A 87 -14.15 -8.62 11.69
N VAL A 88 -15.20 -9.29 12.11
CA VAL A 88 -16.51 -8.67 12.33
C VAL A 88 -16.70 -8.44 13.83
N GLU A 89 -17.18 -7.26 14.18
CA GLU A 89 -17.57 -6.94 15.55
C GLU A 89 -18.98 -7.48 15.79
N ARG A 90 -19.13 -8.31 16.82
CA ARG A 90 -20.46 -8.66 17.35
C ARG A 90 -20.96 -7.46 18.15
N ASP A 91 -22.17 -7.11 18.05
CA ASP A 91 -22.90 -6.06 18.74
C ASP A 91 -22.07 -5.07 19.59
N ALA A 92 -22.16 -3.79 19.22
CA ALA A 92 -21.64 -2.67 20.01
C ALA A 92 -22.27 -2.53 21.41
N ASP A 93 -23.38 -3.22 21.65
CA ASP A 93 -24.14 -3.16 22.90
C ASP A 93 -23.69 -4.19 23.96
N LEU A 94 -22.81 -5.13 23.61
CA LEU A 94 -22.21 -6.02 24.57
C LEU A 94 -20.90 -5.40 25.07
N GLU A 95 -20.82 -5.09 26.37
CA GLU A 95 -19.66 -4.51 27.06
C GLU A 95 -18.33 -5.30 26.88
N VAL A 96 -18.39 -6.44 26.23
CA VAL A 96 -17.25 -7.25 25.83
C VAL A 96 -17.15 -7.21 24.32
N GLY A 97 -16.25 -6.37 23.78
CA GLY A 97 -15.93 -6.32 22.36
C GLY A 97 -15.49 -7.70 21.86
N SER A 98 -16.42 -8.48 21.31
CA SER A 98 -16.13 -9.78 20.72
C SER A 98 -16.07 -9.64 19.21
N ALA A 99 -14.88 -9.28 18.70
CA ALA A 99 -14.58 -9.42 17.28
C ALA A 99 -14.17 -10.88 17.01
N TYR A 100 -14.68 -11.47 15.93
CA TYR A 100 -14.21 -12.77 15.46
C TYR A 100 -13.74 -12.69 14.02
N ARG A 101 -12.74 -13.51 13.71
CA ARG A 101 -12.14 -13.60 12.39
C ARG A 101 -13.10 -14.28 11.42
N LEU A 102 -13.21 -13.72 10.20
CA LEU A 102 -13.94 -14.33 9.11
C LEU A 102 -13.11 -15.44 8.45
N GLU A 103 -13.76 -16.52 8.07
CA GLU A 103 -13.14 -17.59 7.30
C GLU A 103 -13.05 -17.19 5.83
N GLN A 104 -11.89 -17.37 5.21
CA GLN A 104 -11.72 -17.08 3.79
C GLN A 104 -12.30 -18.20 2.94
N LEU A 105 -13.16 -17.83 1.97
CA LEU A 105 -13.64 -18.70 0.90
C LEU A 105 -12.91 -18.37 -0.41
N THR A 106 -12.78 -19.37 -1.27
CA THR A 106 -12.46 -19.12 -2.67
C THR A 106 -13.70 -18.60 -3.42
N TYR A 107 -13.50 -17.85 -4.50
CA TYR A 107 -14.61 -17.36 -5.31
C TYR A 107 -15.45 -18.51 -5.92
N ASN A 108 -14.81 -19.62 -6.29
CA ASN A 108 -15.52 -20.79 -6.82
C ASN A 108 -16.44 -21.42 -5.78
N GLU A 109 -15.96 -21.62 -4.55
CA GLU A 109 -16.79 -22.14 -3.46
C GLU A 109 -17.99 -21.23 -3.17
N TYR A 110 -17.78 -19.91 -3.27
CA TYR A 110 -18.87 -18.95 -3.14
C TYR A 110 -19.92 -19.13 -4.25
N VAL A 111 -19.50 -19.20 -5.51
CA VAL A 111 -20.41 -19.39 -6.65
C VAL A 111 -21.18 -20.70 -6.56
N ASP A 112 -20.50 -21.79 -6.18
CA ASP A 112 -21.12 -23.11 -6.11
C ASP A 112 -22.15 -23.26 -4.97
N THR A 113 -21.97 -22.49 -3.88
CA THR A 113 -22.75 -22.74 -2.66
C THR A 113 -23.64 -21.56 -2.25
N TYR A 114 -23.22 -20.32 -2.52
CA TYR A 114 -23.83 -19.14 -1.90
C TYR A 114 -24.31 -18.07 -2.89
N ILE A 115 -24.13 -18.26 -4.21
CA ILE A 115 -24.47 -17.24 -5.23
C ILE A 115 -25.95 -16.81 -5.16
N ASP A 116 -26.84 -17.70 -4.75
CA ASP A 116 -28.27 -17.39 -4.65
C ASP A 116 -28.59 -16.30 -3.62
N GLN A 117 -27.70 -16.10 -2.64
CA GLN A 117 -27.87 -15.03 -1.63
C GLN A 117 -27.72 -13.62 -2.21
N GLU A 118 -27.08 -13.44 -3.37
CA GLU A 118 -27.02 -12.12 -4.03
C GLU A 118 -28.37 -11.66 -4.58
N ASN A 119 -29.24 -12.62 -4.89
CA ASN A 119 -30.57 -12.33 -5.44
C ASN A 119 -31.65 -12.36 -4.35
N GLU A 120 -31.26 -12.66 -3.10
CA GLU A 120 -32.22 -12.71 -1.99
C GLU A 120 -32.54 -11.27 -1.53
N THR A 121 -33.80 -10.93 -1.50
CA THR A 121 -34.30 -9.63 -1.06
C THR A 121 -34.82 -9.64 0.37
N ASP A 122 -35.04 -10.82 0.93
CA ASP A 122 -35.53 -10.98 2.29
C ASP A 122 -34.38 -10.98 3.29
N THR A 123 -34.14 -9.83 3.90
CA THR A 123 -33.08 -9.65 4.90
C THR A 123 -33.25 -10.50 6.15
N SER A 124 -34.48 -11.01 6.41
CA SER A 124 -34.74 -11.93 7.54
C SER A 124 -34.04 -13.28 7.41
N LYS A 125 -33.61 -13.63 6.19
CA LYS A 125 -32.80 -14.83 5.91
C LYS A 125 -31.31 -14.60 6.10
N GLY A 126 -30.90 -13.34 6.31
CA GLY A 126 -29.53 -12.98 6.61
C GLY A 126 -29.11 -13.39 8.03
N ALA A 127 -27.84 -13.28 8.29
CA ALA A 127 -27.25 -13.48 9.61
C ALA A 127 -25.93 -12.70 9.71
N ILE A 128 -25.32 -12.73 10.89
CA ILE A 128 -23.98 -12.20 11.06
C ILE A 128 -22.99 -12.92 10.12
N PRO A 129 -22.20 -12.18 9.30
CA PRO A 129 -21.23 -12.78 8.39
C PRO A 129 -20.18 -13.61 9.14
N THR A 130 -19.90 -14.79 8.62
CA THR A 130 -18.88 -15.70 9.16
C THR A 130 -17.75 -15.96 8.19
N LYS A 131 -17.99 -15.71 6.90
CA LYS A 131 -17.02 -15.97 5.82
C LYS A 131 -16.86 -14.74 4.93
N ILE A 132 -15.72 -14.69 4.28
CA ILE A 132 -15.35 -13.62 3.34
C ILE A 132 -14.70 -14.21 2.09
N PHE A 133 -14.93 -13.59 0.94
CA PHE A 133 -14.29 -13.99 -0.32
C PHE A 133 -13.85 -12.76 -1.12
N LYS A 134 -12.78 -12.94 -1.88
CA LYS A 134 -12.33 -11.92 -2.84
C LYS A 134 -13.16 -12.08 -4.11
N THR A 135 -13.71 -10.98 -4.62
CA THR A 135 -14.42 -10.95 -5.90
C THR A 135 -13.43 -10.76 -7.06
N LEU A 136 -13.92 -10.86 -8.30
CA LEU A 136 -13.10 -10.68 -9.50
C LEU A 136 -12.85 -9.20 -9.85
N ASP A 137 -13.68 -8.31 -9.33
CA ASP A 137 -13.48 -6.87 -9.33
C ASP A 137 -12.73 -6.43 -8.05
N ASN A 138 -12.38 -5.17 -7.90
CA ASN A 138 -11.69 -4.67 -6.71
C ASN A 138 -12.67 -4.55 -5.52
N SER A 139 -13.29 -5.67 -5.12
CA SER A 139 -14.22 -5.74 -4.00
C SER A 139 -14.07 -7.05 -3.22
N PHE A 140 -14.76 -7.14 -2.10
CA PHE A 140 -14.91 -8.37 -1.33
C PHE A 140 -16.38 -8.65 -1.06
N GLY A 141 -16.69 -9.89 -0.84
CA GLY A 141 -18.03 -10.31 -0.44
C GLY A 141 -18.04 -11.01 0.91
N VAL A 142 -19.19 -10.97 1.57
CA VAL A 142 -19.42 -11.60 2.87
C VAL A 142 -20.55 -12.60 2.81
N VAL A 143 -20.43 -13.66 3.61
CA VAL A 143 -21.41 -14.75 3.69
C VAL A 143 -21.57 -15.16 5.16
N PRO A 144 -22.83 -15.40 5.61
CA PRO A 144 -24.09 -15.10 4.96
C PRO A 144 -24.34 -13.59 4.76
N MET A 145 -25.34 -13.25 3.96
CA MET A 145 -25.83 -11.88 3.79
C MET A 145 -26.13 -11.26 5.16
N PRO A 146 -25.69 -10.02 5.45
CA PRO A 146 -25.94 -9.35 6.71
C PRO A 146 -27.47 -9.12 6.93
N ASP A 147 -27.99 -9.48 8.10
CA ASP A 147 -29.36 -9.20 8.52
C ASP A 147 -29.53 -7.79 9.10
N LYS A 148 -28.47 -7.20 9.60
CA LYS A 148 -28.37 -5.83 10.13
C LYS A 148 -27.01 -5.21 9.84
N SER A 149 -26.76 -4.00 10.32
CA SER A 149 -25.43 -3.36 10.20
C SER A 149 -24.43 -4.01 11.15
N TYR A 150 -23.23 -4.29 10.63
CA TYR A 150 -22.09 -4.79 11.38
C TYR A 150 -20.85 -4.01 10.97
N ASN A 151 -19.90 -3.86 11.88
CA ASN A 151 -18.59 -3.32 11.54
C ASN A 151 -17.61 -4.45 11.19
N ILE A 152 -16.94 -4.31 10.05
CA ILE A 152 -15.81 -5.16 9.68
C ILE A 152 -14.55 -4.32 9.71
N THR A 153 -13.54 -4.80 10.44
CA THR A 153 -12.21 -4.21 10.47
C THR A 153 -11.23 -5.15 9.78
N TYR A 154 -10.37 -4.58 8.94
CA TYR A 154 -9.30 -5.31 8.25
C TYR A 154 -8.06 -4.44 8.09
N GLU A 155 -6.94 -5.09 7.83
CA GLU A 155 -5.64 -4.45 7.66
C GLU A 155 -5.16 -4.64 6.22
N TYR A 156 -4.53 -3.61 5.67
CA TYR A 156 -3.99 -3.64 4.32
C TYR A 156 -2.71 -2.82 4.20
N PHE A 157 -1.99 -3.01 3.10
CA PHE A 157 -0.84 -2.21 2.74
C PHE A 157 -1.18 -1.38 1.51
N ASN A 158 -0.96 -0.07 1.62
CA ASN A 158 -1.29 0.84 0.52
C ASN A 158 -0.10 1.10 -0.41
N PHE A 159 -0.42 1.58 -1.61
CA PHE A 159 0.54 2.22 -2.48
C PHE A 159 0.68 3.69 -2.09
N PRO A 160 1.89 4.20 -1.88
CA PRO A 160 2.07 5.62 -1.63
C PRO A 160 1.73 6.42 -2.89
N VAL A 161 1.15 7.59 -2.68
CA VAL A 161 0.89 8.57 -3.74
C VAL A 161 2.21 9.27 -4.12
N ASP A 162 2.36 9.62 -5.40
CA ASP A 162 3.51 10.39 -5.87
C ASP A 162 3.59 11.75 -5.16
N LEU A 163 4.80 12.17 -4.84
CA LEU A 163 5.06 13.48 -4.25
C LEU A 163 4.88 14.57 -5.31
N ASN A 164 4.15 15.63 -4.96
CA ASN A 164 3.85 16.73 -5.87
C ASN A 164 4.34 18.07 -5.34
N LEU A 165 4.08 18.37 -4.08
CA LEU A 165 4.48 19.62 -3.45
C LEU A 165 5.90 19.50 -2.88
N TYR A 166 6.63 20.61 -2.87
CA TYR A 166 7.99 20.65 -2.31
C TYR A 166 8.06 20.24 -0.83
N THR A 167 6.94 20.35 -0.11
CA THR A 167 6.79 19.98 1.30
C THR A 167 6.44 18.52 1.52
N ASP A 168 5.98 17.81 0.49
CA ASP A 168 5.54 16.43 0.63
C ASP A 168 6.68 15.54 1.13
N ALA A 169 6.37 14.64 2.03
CA ALA A 169 7.31 13.68 2.57
C ALA A 169 6.90 12.26 2.17
N PRO A 170 7.85 11.39 1.76
CA PRO A 170 7.54 10.01 1.49
C PRO A 170 7.21 9.24 2.77
N THR A 171 6.43 8.18 2.66
CA THR A 171 6.13 7.27 3.77
C THR A 171 7.35 6.47 4.23
N ILE A 172 8.33 6.27 3.36
CA ILE A 172 9.60 5.58 3.66
C ILE A 172 10.32 6.32 4.79
N PRO A 173 10.74 5.65 5.88
CA PRO A 173 11.40 6.31 7.00
C PRO A 173 12.68 7.06 6.61
N GLU A 174 12.90 8.27 7.18
CA GLU A 174 14.03 9.17 6.83
C GLU A 174 15.40 8.49 6.84
N ARG A 175 15.61 7.56 7.76
CA ARG A 175 16.88 6.79 7.86
C ARG A 175 17.24 6.05 6.58
N PHE A 176 16.27 5.81 5.68
CA PHE A 176 16.45 5.15 4.39
C PHE A 176 16.40 6.10 3.19
N LYS A 177 16.48 7.42 3.42
CA LYS A 177 16.48 8.41 2.34
C LYS A 177 17.54 8.16 1.27
N PHE A 178 18.66 7.54 1.66
CA PHE A 178 19.74 7.19 0.74
C PHE A 178 19.28 6.17 -0.32
N VAL A 179 18.38 5.26 0.02
CA VAL A 179 17.82 4.28 -0.95
C VAL A 179 17.05 5.02 -2.03
N ILE A 180 16.17 5.97 -1.65
CA ILE A 180 15.43 6.79 -2.62
C ILE A 180 16.41 7.58 -3.50
N THR A 181 17.43 8.18 -2.90
CA THR A 181 18.40 8.98 -3.66
C THR A 181 19.22 8.12 -4.63
N ASP A 182 19.66 6.91 -4.23
CA ASP A 182 20.44 6.03 -5.09
C ASP A 182 19.57 5.48 -6.25
N GLY A 183 18.31 5.13 -6.02
CA GLY A 183 17.37 4.77 -7.08
C GLY A 183 17.07 5.93 -8.04
N ALA A 184 16.86 7.15 -7.50
CA ALA A 184 16.69 8.34 -8.33
C ALA A 184 17.95 8.65 -9.16
N MET A 185 19.15 8.42 -8.63
CA MET A 185 20.40 8.54 -9.39
C MET A 185 20.48 7.55 -10.55
N TYR A 186 20.01 6.32 -10.37
CA TYR A 186 19.90 5.35 -11.46
C TYR A 186 19.04 5.91 -12.61
N HIS A 187 17.82 6.36 -12.33
CA HIS A 187 16.93 6.93 -13.36
C HIS A 187 17.53 8.19 -14.01
N ALA A 188 18.18 9.06 -13.24
CA ALA A 188 18.80 10.27 -13.75
C ALA A 188 20.00 9.97 -14.67
N TYR A 189 20.83 8.97 -14.36
CA TYR A 189 21.93 8.54 -15.23
C TYR A 189 21.41 7.87 -16.51
N MET A 190 20.36 7.06 -16.43
CA MET A 190 19.71 6.48 -17.62
C MET A 190 19.18 7.56 -18.55
N PHE A 191 18.59 8.62 -18.00
CA PHE A 191 18.15 9.77 -18.81
C PHE A 191 19.30 10.51 -19.49
N ARG A 192 20.51 10.48 -18.92
CA ARG A 192 21.74 11.08 -19.47
C ARG A 192 22.56 10.12 -20.33
N ASP A 193 22.04 8.96 -20.70
CA ASP A 193 22.75 7.90 -21.44
C ASP A 193 24.07 7.45 -20.78
N ASN A 194 24.20 7.64 -19.47
CA ASN A 194 25.37 7.21 -18.71
C ASN A 194 25.12 5.84 -18.05
N MET A 195 25.21 4.78 -18.85
CA MET A 195 24.90 3.41 -18.42
C MET A 195 25.85 2.89 -17.33
N GLU A 196 27.13 3.25 -17.38
CA GLU A 196 28.11 2.78 -16.41
C GLU A 196 27.80 3.30 -14.99
N MET A 197 27.58 4.60 -14.85
CA MET A 197 27.18 5.20 -13.57
C MET A 197 25.79 4.76 -13.15
N GLY A 198 24.89 4.53 -14.11
CA GLY A 198 23.58 3.97 -13.87
C GLY A 198 23.64 2.59 -13.22
N GLN A 199 24.46 1.68 -13.73
CA GLN A 199 24.63 0.34 -13.13
C GLN A 199 25.21 0.39 -11.72
N ILE A 200 26.17 1.28 -11.46
CA ILE A 200 26.72 1.47 -10.11
C ILE A 200 25.63 1.98 -9.14
N ALA A 201 24.83 2.96 -9.57
CA ALA A 201 23.72 3.48 -8.77
C ALA A 201 22.66 2.41 -8.51
N PHE A 202 22.30 1.62 -9.52
CA PHE A 202 21.34 0.53 -9.39
C PHE A 202 21.81 -0.53 -8.39
N LYS A 203 23.07 -0.93 -8.42
CA LYS A 203 23.62 -1.88 -7.45
C LYS A 203 23.53 -1.35 -6.02
N LYS A 204 23.86 -0.07 -5.79
CA LYS A 204 23.72 0.57 -4.48
C LYS A 204 22.26 0.60 -4.01
N PHE A 205 21.35 0.89 -4.93
CA PHE A 205 19.91 0.89 -4.67
C PHE A 205 19.42 -0.49 -4.25
N GLU A 206 19.75 -1.56 -5.01
CA GLU A 206 19.38 -2.93 -4.64
C GLU A 206 19.94 -3.36 -3.28
N ASP A 207 21.21 -3.06 -3.01
CA ASP A 207 21.82 -3.39 -1.72
C ASP A 207 21.17 -2.58 -0.58
N GLY A 208 20.81 -1.33 -0.86
CA GLY A 208 20.04 -0.49 0.05
C GLY A 208 18.67 -1.08 0.39
N ILE A 209 17.92 -1.54 -0.61
CA ILE A 209 16.62 -2.19 -0.41
C ILE A 209 16.76 -3.50 0.39
N LYS A 210 17.75 -4.34 0.05
CA LYS A 210 18.00 -5.59 0.79
C LYS A 210 18.28 -5.32 2.28
N ASN A 211 19.07 -4.27 2.57
CA ASN A 211 19.35 -3.87 3.94
C ASN A 211 18.11 -3.30 4.64
N MET A 212 17.31 -2.49 3.93
CA MET A 212 16.06 -1.95 4.45
C MET A 212 15.08 -3.07 4.79
N ARG A 213 14.94 -4.09 3.91
CA ARG A 213 14.11 -5.26 4.15
C ARG A 213 14.54 -6.01 5.41
N LYS A 214 15.83 -6.30 5.59
CA LYS A 214 16.36 -6.98 6.78
C LYS A 214 16.06 -6.24 8.10
N LEU A 215 15.97 -4.91 8.05
CA LEU A 215 15.74 -4.08 9.23
C LEU A 215 14.26 -3.84 9.53
N LEU A 216 13.40 -3.84 8.52
CA LEU A 216 11.99 -3.50 8.66
C LEU A 216 11.07 -4.71 8.66
N VAL A 217 11.41 -5.75 7.89
CA VAL A 217 10.58 -6.94 7.76
C VAL A 217 11.14 -8.03 8.67
N ASN A 218 10.35 -8.43 9.66
CA ASN A 218 10.74 -9.52 10.55
C ASN A 218 10.42 -10.87 9.89
N GLU A 219 11.40 -11.45 9.21
CA GLU A 219 11.26 -12.73 8.49
C GLU A 219 10.89 -13.91 9.39
N ASN A 220 11.13 -13.82 10.70
CA ASN A 220 10.84 -14.90 11.66
C ASN A 220 9.34 -15.17 11.84
N ILE A 221 8.46 -14.25 11.46
CA ILE A 221 7.01 -14.45 11.53
C ILE A 221 6.53 -15.38 10.41
N TYR A 222 7.21 -15.40 9.26
CA TYR A 222 6.81 -16.15 8.07
C TYR A 222 7.41 -17.57 7.99
N LEU A 223 8.43 -17.89 8.77
CA LEU A 223 9.05 -19.22 8.81
C LEU A 223 8.28 -20.26 9.65
N ARG A 224 7.17 -19.87 10.30
CA ARG A 224 6.32 -20.78 11.08
C ARG A 224 5.11 -21.36 10.33
N ALA A 225 4.99 -21.08 9.05
CA ALA A 225 3.86 -21.50 8.22
C ALA A 225 4.22 -22.60 7.21
N THR A 226 5.22 -23.44 7.51
CA THR A 226 5.51 -24.67 6.77
C THR A 226 5.44 -25.87 7.68
#